data_9e55664dd93aaaac192cf557e5c45d22
#
_entry.id   9e55664dd93aaaac192cf557e5c45d22
#
_cell.length_a   1.000
_cell.length_b   1.000
_cell.length_c   1.000
_cell.angle_alpha   90.00
_cell.angle_beta   90.00
_cell.angle_gamma   90.00
#
_symmetry.space_group_name_H-M   'P 1'
#
loop_
_entity.id
_entity.type
_entity.pdbx_description
1 polymer ?
#
loop_
_entity_poly.entity_id
_entity_poly.type
_entity_poly.pdbx_seq_one_letter_code
_entity_poly.pdbx_strand_id
1 'polypeptide(L)'
;MRVAILGFGKSGESAKKILHSMDVSNIDIFDDTKKDYPPIIEIKDDYDLYVISPGIDANLLNVDPKKITNEIDLAYNLLSKNVNKPSEKIVAVTGTNGKSTITYLTAQILKNLKINSVSCGNIGYPFGEAVLENYDMYVVELSSFQIDLIKDFKANVSCISNITADHLDRYKTFKNYLNSKLKIKNITENRIFALDEEILVKNFKSGAKYIDPAFTKFPKLSSNTLYFDNFYVNLEKFTLLGAHNIVNLSFALLMADSFYHFENDVTYLIENLKGLPHRCEYVDCIDSKIFVNDSKGTNVDSTLIALKSFNPPVTLILGGKDKGGDFSDLIQLINEKVSNLILYGSAADVIEGQLKDFVNCNIIKTFHLKDAVKLAFSESGNNSHILFSPGCASFDQFKNFEERGEYFKAYVNEIKEIKYANR
;
A
#
# COMPACT_ATOMS: atom_id res chain seq x y z
N MET A 1 33.03 4.34 15.47
CA MET A 1 31.63 4.57 15.80
C MET A 1 31.00 3.23 16.14
N ARG A 2 30.38 3.10 17.32
CA ARG A 2 29.64 1.91 17.73
C ARG A 2 28.15 2.16 17.58
N VAL A 3 27.46 1.29 16.85
CA VAL A 3 26.04 1.50 16.48
C VAL A 3 25.18 0.36 17.01
N ALA A 4 24.02 0.68 17.58
CA ALA A 4 23.00 -0.28 17.91
C ALA A 4 21.84 -0.21 16.90
N ILE A 5 21.41 -1.34 16.34
CA ILE A 5 20.18 -1.45 15.55
C ILE A 5 19.11 -2.10 16.43
N LEU A 6 18.01 -1.38 16.64
CA LEU A 6 16.89 -1.83 17.46
C LEU A 6 15.72 -2.21 16.54
N GLY A 7 15.37 -3.51 16.55
CA GLY A 7 14.44 -4.14 15.63
C GLY A 7 15.10 -4.50 14.29
N PHE A 8 15.20 -5.81 14.03
CA PHE A 8 15.91 -6.34 12.86
C PHE A 8 14.95 -7.00 11.85
N GLY A 9 13.89 -6.27 11.50
CA GLY A 9 13.06 -6.51 10.32
C GLY A 9 13.68 -5.88 9.07
N LYS A 10 12.88 -5.74 8.00
CA LYS A 10 13.35 -5.16 6.72
C LYS A 10 14.07 -3.81 6.86
N SER A 11 13.54 -2.89 7.68
CA SER A 11 14.19 -1.59 7.92
C SER A 11 15.53 -1.73 8.67
N GLY A 12 15.63 -2.63 9.65
CA GLY A 12 16.88 -2.88 10.37
C GLY A 12 17.94 -3.55 9.50
N GLU A 13 17.53 -4.49 8.64
CA GLU A 13 18.42 -5.12 7.66
C GLU A 13 18.94 -4.11 6.63
N SER A 14 18.04 -3.22 6.12
CA SER A 14 18.41 -2.11 5.24
C SER A 14 19.39 -1.15 5.91
N ALA A 15 19.10 -0.74 7.14
CA ALA A 15 19.98 0.13 7.92
C ALA A 15 21.38 -0.46 8.10
N LYS A 16 21.49 -1.77 8.36
CA LYS A 16 22.78 -2.47 8.45
C LYS A 16 23.57 -2.37 7.14
N LYS A 17 22.91 -2.56 5.98
CA LYS A 17 23.54 -2.43 4.66
C LYS A 17 24.07 -1.02 4.43
N ILE A 18 23.28 0.02 4.78
CA ILE A 18 23.71 1.41 4.68
C ILE A 18 24.94 1.66 5.56
N LEU A 19 24.90 1.23 6.83
CA LEU A 19 26.02 1.41 7.75
C LEU A 19 27.30 0.75 7.24
N HIS A 20 27.20 -0.47 6.69
CA HIS A 20 28.35 -1.13 6.06
C HIS A 20 28.88 -0.36 4.85
N SER A 21 28.00 0.23 4.01
CA SER A 21 28.44 1.08 2.89
C SER A 21 29.11 2.39 3.33
N MET A 22 28.94 2.76 4.60
CA MET A 22 29.59 3.90 5.26
C MET A 22 30.83 3.49 6.08
N ASP A 23 31.37 2.29 5.87
CA ASP A 23 32.51 1.70 6.58
C ASP A 23 32.30 1.55 8.11
N VAL A 24 31.04 1.44 8.55
CA VAL A 24 30.69 1.15 9.94
C VAL A 24 30.56 -0.35 10.13
N SER A 25 31.50 -0.96 10.85
CA SER A 25 31.54 -2.42 11.12
C SER A 25 31.15 -2.83 12.54
N ASN A 26 31.26 -1.90 13.50
CA ASN A 26 30.92 -2.17 14.90
C ASN A 26 29.40 -1.94 15.12
N ILE A 27 28.59 -2.97 14.83
CA ILE A 27 27.13 -2.91 14.85
C ILE A 27 26.61 -4.04 15.74
N ASP A 28 25.95 -3.68 16.81
CA ASP A 28 25.20 -4.61 17.66
C ASP A 28 23.71 -4.55 17.31
N ILE A 29 23.03 -5.71 17.34
CA ILE A 29 21.61 -5.84 16.96
C ILE A 29 20.81 -6.31 18.16
N PHE A 30 19.65 -5.67 18.39
CA PHE A 30 18.69 -6.01 19.44
C PHE A 30 17.31 -6.22 18.80
N ASP A 31 16.62 -7.31 19.16
CA ASP A 31 15.29 -7.62 18.62
C ASP A 31 14.48 -8.48 19.59
N ASP A 32 13.27 -8.03 19.94
CA ASP A 32 12.39 -8.72 20.89
C ASP A 32 11.70 -9.95 20.28
N THR A 33 11.72 -10.12 18.97
CA THR A 33 11.01 -11.17 18.23
C THR A 33 11.93 -12.24 17.67
N LYS A 34 13.21 -11.94 17.48
CA LYS A 34 14.21 -12.84 16.92
C LYS A 34 15.13 -13.41 18.04
N LYS A 35 15.07 -14.70 18.27
CA LYS A 35 15.81 -15.39 19.37
C LYS A 35 17.33 -15.30 19.27
N ASP A 36 17.86 -14.98 18.07
CA ASP A 36 19.30 -14.89 17.83
C ASP A 36 19.92 -13.57 18.31
N TYR A 37 19.08 -12.62 18.76
CA TYR A 37 19.51 -11.31 19.22
C TYR A 37 19.04 -11.03 20.65
N PRO A 38 19.80 -10.27 21.44
CA PRO A 38 19.37 -9.83 22.76
C PRO A 38 18.12 -8.94 22.66
N PRO A 39 17.25 -8.97 23.71
CA PRO A 39 16.06 -8.14 23.74
C PRO A 39 16.41 -6.66 23.88
N ILE A 40 15.54 -5.79 23.36
CA ILE A 40 15.75 -4.34 23.34
C ILE A 40 15.88 -3.74 24.73
N ILE A 41 15.24 -4.34 25.74
CA ILE A 41 15.32 -3.88 27.14
C ILE A 41 16.74 -3.95 27.73
N GLU A 42 17.63 -4.75 27.15
CA GLU A 42 19.03 -4.88 27.58
C GLU A 42 19.93 -3.76 27.03
N ILE A 43 19.39 -2.84 26.20
CA ILE A 43 20.16 -1.74 25.60
C ILE A 43 20.73 -0.82 26.68
N LYS A 44 21.98 -0.43 26.51
CA LYS A 44 22.68 0.54 27.37
C LYS A 44 22.95 1.82 26.60
N ASP A 45 23.08 2.96 27.29
CA ASP A 45 23.44 4.24 26.65
C ASP A 45 24.96 4.38 26.49
N ASP A 46 25.57 3.42 25.80
CA ASP A 46 27.01 3.37 25.51
C ASP A 46 27.34 3.32 24.00
N TYR A 47 26.34 3.50 23.15
CA TYR A 47 26.50 3.60 21.70
C TYR A 47 26.59 5.04 21.23
N ASP A 48 27.30 5.23 20.11
CA ASP A 48 27.39 6.53 19.44
C ASP A 48 26.10 6.85 18.67
N LEU A 49 25.38 5.81 18.20
CA LEU A 49 24.16 5.93 17.39
C LEU A 49 23.22 4.75 17.63
N TYR A 50 21.92 5.04 17.72
CA TYR A 50 20.84 4.05 17.80
C TYR A 50 19.95 4.16 16.56
N VAL A 51 19.90 3.11 15.76
CA VAL A 51 19.02 3.05 14.58
C VAL A 51 17.78 2.26 14.96
N ILE A 52 16.64 2.92 15.06
CA ILE A 52 15.40 2.30 15.51
C ILE A 52 14.46 1.98 14.35
N SER A 53 13.87 0.79 14.39
CA SER A 53 12.80 0.41 13.47
C SER A 53 11.49 1.12 13.82
N PRO A 54 10.61 1.41 12.83
CA PRO A 54 9.36 2.17 13.04
C PRO A 54 8.39 1.57 14.06
N GLY A 55 8.46 0.25 14.28
CA GLY A 55 7.64 -0.45 15.27
C GLY A 55 8.01 -0.14 16.73
N ILE A 56 9.20 0.41 17.00
CA ILE A 56 9.71 0.68 18.34
C ILE A 56 9.29 2.09 18.76
N ASP A 57 8.82 2.21 20.00
CA ASP A 57 8.54 3.52 20.61
C ASP A 57 9.83 4.11 21.19
N ALA A 58 10.36 5.15 20.56
CA ALA A 58 11.58 5.83 21.01
C ALA A 58 11.48 6.38 22.44
N ASN A 59 10.28 6.71 22.91
CA ASN A 59 10.06 7.25 24.26
C ASN A 59 10.24 6.21 25.38
N LEU A 60 10.23 4.92 25.03
CA LEU A 60 10.45 3.84 25.98
C LEU A 60 11.94 3.48 26.13
N LEU A 61 12.81 4.05 25.31
CA LEU A 61 14.24 3.79 25.35
C LEU A 61 14.92 4.75 26.34
N ASN A 62 15.72 4.18 27.23
CA ASN A 62 16.51 4.97 28.17
C ASN A 62 17.89 5.32 27.57
N VAL A 63 17.88 6.07 26.46
CA VAL A 63 19.07 6.51 25.72
C VAL A 63 18.94 7.99 25.31
N ASP A 64 20.06 8.66 25.01
CA ASP A 64 20.03 10.06 24.56
C ASP A 64 19.24 10.18 23.25
N PRO A 65 18.11 10.93 23.22
CA PRO A 65 17.31 11.10 22.00
C PRO A 65 18.09 11.71 20.82
N LYS A 66 19.18 12.44 21.07
CA LYS A 66 20.03 13.03 20.02
C LYS A 66 20.79 11.97 19.25
N LYS A 67 21.07 10.83 19.86
CA LYS A 67 21.76 9.69 19.25
C LYS A 67 20.80 8.76 18.49
N ILE A 68 19.48 8.97 18.56
CA ILE A 68 18.50 8.14 17.85
C ILE A 68 18.37 8.61 16.40
N THR A 69 18.39 7.67 15.47
CA THR A 69 18.09 7.85 14.05
C THR A 69 17.22 6.69 13.54
N ASN A 70 16.90 6.70 12.27
CA ASN A 70 16.09 5.68 11.60
C ASN A 70 16.68 5.38 10.20
N GLU A 71 16.18 4.34 9.56
CA GLU A 71 16.63 3.91 8.23
C GLU A 71 16.44 4.98 7.15
N ILE A 72 15.32 5.75 7.21
CA ILE A 72 15.01 6.80 6.23
C ILE A 72 16.02 7.94 6.31
N ASP A 73 16.35 8.42 7.53
CA ASP A 73 17.34 9.48 7.71
C ASP A 73 18.76 9.02 7.36
N LEU A 74 19.13 7.77 7.69
CA LEU A 74 20.41 7.19 7.28
C LEU A 74 20.55 7.17 5.75
N ALA A 75 19.53 6.69 5.06
CA ALA A 75 19.50 6.64 3.60
C ALA A 75 19.58 8.03 2.98
N TYR A 76 18.80 8.98 3.50
CA TYR A 76 18.81 10.37 3.04
C TYR A 76 20.17 11.03 3.24
N ASN A 77 20.81 10.82 4.40
CA ASN A 77 22.13 11.37 4.71
C ASN A 77 23.22 10.74 3.83
N LEU A 78 23.11 9.46 3.45
CA LEU A 78 24.00 8.83 2.48
C LEU A 78 23.82 9.45 1.10
N LEU A 79 22.58 9.63 0.67
CA LEU A 79 22.21 10.21 -0.61
C LEU A 79 22.75 11.65 -0.75
N SER A 80 22.51 12.49 0.26
CA SER A 80 22.89 13.92 0.28
C SER A 80 24.39 14.16 0.32
N LYS A 81 25.18 13.18 0.79
CA LYS A 81 26.66 13.26 0.78
C LYS A 81 27.28 12.94 -0.56
N ASN A 82 26.53 12.42 -1.51
CA ASN A 82 27.03 12.02 -2.82
C ASN A 82 27.18 13.25 -3.74
N VAL A 83 28.31 13.95 -3.62
CA VAL A 83 28.61 15.26 -4.26
C VAL A 83 28.56 15.21 -5.79
N ASN A 84 28.56 14.04 -6.40
CA ASN A 84 28.60 13.84 -7.86
C ASN A 84 27.22 13.71 -8.52
N LYS A 85 26.13 13.85 -7.76
CA LYS A 85 24.77 13.75 -8.32
C LYS A 85 24.04 15.09 -8.27
N PRO A 86 23.50 15.54 -9.43
CA PRO A 86 22.56 16.66 -9.43
C PRO A 86 21.35 16.27 -8.59
N SER A 87 20.86 17.22 -7.82
CA SER A 87 19.72 17.14 -6.88
C SER A 87 18.78 15.98 -7.17
N GLU A 88 18.99 14.86 -6.47
CA GLU A 88 18.11 13.71 -6.55
C GLU A 88 16.71 14.11 -6.11
N LYS A 89 15.73 13.68 -6.89
CA LYS A 89 14.36 14.10 -6.69
C LYS A 89 13.64 13.06 -5.85
N ILE A 90 13.09 13.49 -4.74
CA ILE A 90 12.34 12.64 -3.81
C ILE A 90 10.88 13.08 -3.77
N VAL A 91 10.00 12.09 -3.96
CA VAL A 91 8.56 12.22 -3.74
C VAL A 91 8.18 11.44 -2.49
N ALA A 92 7.47 12.04 -1.54
CA ALA A 92 6.99 11.36 -0.35
C ALA A 92 5.47 11.18 -0.40
N VAL A 93 5.02 9.95 -0.08
CA VAL A 93 3.60 9.58 -0.11
C VAL A 93 3.16 9.10 1.26
N THR A 94 2.15 9.75 1.85
CA THR A 94 1.52 9.29 3.09
C THR A 94 -0.01 9.34 3.00
N GLY A 95 -0.67 8.93 4.07
CA GLY A 95 -2.13 8.84 4.18
C GLY A 95 -2.55 7.59 4.94
N THR A 96 -3.84 7.36 5.14
CA THR A 96 -4.34 6.10 5.71
C THR A 96 -4.44 5.05 4.63
N ASN A 97 -5.16 5.33 3.54
CA ASN A 97 -5.38 4.42 2.42
C ASN A 97 -4.80 5.00 1.11
N GLY A 98 -4.52 4.14 0.12
CA GLY A 98 -4.05 4.56 -1.20
C GLY A 98 -2.54 4.78 -1.33
N LYS A 99 -1.78 4.94 -0.25
CA LYS A 99 -0.33 5.19 -0.26
C LYS A 99 0.45 4.34 -1.25
N SER A 100 0.38 3.04 -1.08
CA SER A 100 1.16 2.09 -1.89
C SER A 100 0.79 2.16 -3.38
N THR A 101 -0.50 2.32 -3.69
CA THR A 101 -0.97 2.48 -5.07
C THR A 101 -0.44 3.77 -5.68
N ILE A 102 -0.53 4.89 -4.97
CA ILE A 102 -0.01 6.19 -5.43
C ILE A 102 1.50 6.10 -5.66
N THR A 103 2.25 5.55 -4.68
CA THR A 103 3.71 5.35 -4.79
C THR A 103 4.08 4.53 -6.02
N TYR A 104 3.37 3.42 -6.25
CA TYR A 104 3.63 2.53 -7.36
C TYR A 104 3.26 3.15 -8.72
N LEU A 105 2.10 3.80 -8.81
CA LEU A 105 1.67 4.50 -10.03
C LEU A 105 2.62 5.65 -10.39
N THR A 106 3.04 6.44 -9.40
CA THR A 106 3.99 7.55 -9.64
C THR A 106 5.29 7.03 -10.23
N ALA A 107 5.87 5.96 -9.66
CA ALA A 107 7.09 5.38 -10.19
C ALA A 107 6.92 4.82 -11.61
N GLN A 108 5.76 4.23 -11.94
CA GLN A 108 5.48 3.74 -13.29
C GLN A 108 5.32 4.89 -14.30
N ILE A 109 4.61 5.98 -13.94
CA ILE A 109 4.47 7.16 -14.79
C ILE A 109 5.84 7.76 -15.09
N LEU A 110 6.73 7.87 -14.09
CA LEU A 110 8.10 8.33 -14.28
C LEU A 110 8.90 7.40 -15.21
N LYS A 111 8.73 6.08 -15.09
CA LYS A 111 9.34 5.12 -16.02
C LYS A 111 8.82 5.27 -17.45
N ASN A 112 7.53 5.58 -17.63
CA ASN A 112 6.98 5.87 -18.95
C ASN A 112 7.58 7.16 -19.57
N LEU A 113 8.02 8.11 -18.72
CA LEU A 113 8.84 9.26 -19.12
C LEU A 113 10.33 8.92 -19.33
N LYS A 114 10.72 7.64 -19.26
CA LYS A 114 12.11 7.16 -19.37
C LYS A 114 13.02 7.61 -18.22
N ILE A 115 12.45 7.91 -17.06
CA ILE A 115 13.19 8.25 -15.85
C ILE A 115 13.45 6.97 -15.05
N ASN A 116 14.70 6.77 -14.64
CA ASN A 116 15.07 5.66 -13.77
C ASN A 116 14.56 5.92 -12.35
N SER A 117 13.35 5.46 -12.06
CA SER A 117 12.61 5.71 -10.81
C SER A 117 12.28 4.43 -10.06
N VAL A 118 12.14 4.52 -8.75
CA VAL A 118 11.79 3.40 -7.88
C VAL A 118 10.70 3.77 -6.88
N SER A 119 9.79 2.83 -6.62
CA SER A 119 8.86 2.86 -5.50
C SER A 119 9.47 2.14 -4.30
N CYS A 120 9.59 2.80 -3.15
CA CYS A 120 10.30 2.28 -1.98
C CYS A 120 9.73 2.82 -0.66
N GLY A 121 10.37 2.50 0.44
CA GLY A 121 10.00 2.96 1.79
C GLY A 121 9.19 1.92 2.55
N ASN A 122 8.04 2.30 3.08
CA ASN A 122 7.14 1.39 3.82
C ASN A 122 6.53 0.28 2.94
N ILE A 123 6.60 0.40 1.64
CA ILE A 123 6.17 -0.59 0.66
C ILE A 123 7.33 -1.54 0.31
N GLY A 124 7.27 -2.78 0.76
CA GLY A 124 8.06 -3.92 0.29
C GLY A 124 9.59 -3.77 0.13
N TYR A 125 10.07 -2.68 -0.46
CA TYR A 125 11.46 -2.37 -0.76
C TYR A 125 11.93 -1.15 0.04
N PRO A 126 12.85 -1.31 1.01
CA PRO A 126 13.31 -0.24 1.87
C PRO A 126 13.97 0.92 1.11
N PHE A 127 13.81 2.15 1.60
CA PHE A 127 14.42 3.33 0.98
C PHE A 127 15.96 3.24 0.99
N GLY A 128 16.54 2.70 2.05
CA GLY A 128 17.97 2.53 2.15
C GLY A 128 18.57 1.58 1.11
N GLU A 129 17.86 0.48 0.80
CA GLU A 129 18.30 -0.42 -0.28
C GLU A 129 18.19 0.27 -1.64
N ALA A 130 17.11 1.03 -1.87
CA ALA A 130 16.94 1.80 -3.09
C ALA A 130 18.08 2.82 -3.30
N VAL A 131 18.52 3.49 -2.23
CA VAL A 131 19.63 4.46 -2.30
C VAL A 131 20.95 3.80 -2.69
N LEU A 132 21.20 2.57 -2.27
CA LEU A 132 22.40 1.82 -2.65
C LEU A 132 22.42 1.40 -4.13
N GLU A 133 21.24 1.26 -4.77
CA GLU A 133 21.14 0.86 -6.19
C GLU A 133 21.13 2.02 -7.19
N ASN A 134 20.99 3.26 -6.73
CA ASN A 134 21.21 4.43 -7.57
C ASN A 134 20.10 4.72 -8.61
N TYR A 135 19.05 5.45 -8.21
CA TYR A 135 17.98 5.90 -9.09
C TYR A 135 18.02 7.42 -9.29
N ASP A 136 17.41 7.92 -10.38
CA ASP A 136 17.24 9.36 -10.62
C ASP A 136 16.12 9.97 -9.78
N MET A 137 15.10 9.15 -9.45
CA MET A 137 13.96 9.57 -8.63
C MET A 137 13.50 8.46 -7.67
N TYR A 138 13.24 8.86 -6.45
CA TYR A 138 12.74 8.00 -5.38
C TYR A 138 11.31 8.39 -5.03
N VAL A 139 10.38 7.44 -5.14
CA VAL A 139 8.99 7.62 -4.68
C VAL A 139 8.84 6.84 -3.38
N VAL A 140 8.86 7.56 -2.26
CA VAL A 140 8.99 6.99 -0.92
C VAL A 140 7.64 6.95 -0.22
N GLU A 141 7.12 5.76 0.03
CA GLU A 141 5.97 5.58 0.92
C GLU A 141 6.40 5.76 2.37
N LEU A 142 5.69 6.61 3.11
CA LEU A 142 5.94 6.87 4.53
C LEU A 142 4.72 6.49 5.38
N SER A 143 4.92 5.60 6.35
CA SER A 143 3.97 5.36 7.43
C SER A 143 4.00 6.52 8.45
N SER A 144 2.96 6.62 9.29
CA SER A 144 2.96 7.59 10.40
C SER A 144 4.12 7.34 11.36
N PHE A 145 4.45 6.08 11.61
CA PHE A 145 5.55 5.70 12.50
C PHE A 145 6.93 6.15 11.97
N GLN A 146 7.14 6.04 10.66
CA GLN A 146 8.36 6.55 10.04
C GLN A 146 8.42 8.08 10.11
N ILE A 147 7.32 8.78 9.79
CA ILE A 147 7.25 10.24 9.84
C ILE A 147 7.55 10.77 11.26
N ASP A 148 7.12 10.06 12.30
CA ASP A 148 7.39 10.47 13.70
C ASP A 148 8.88 10.41 14.05
N LEU A 149 9.65 9.56 13.41
CA LEU A 149 11.08 9.37 13.65
C LEU A 149 11.99 10.21 12.76
N ILE A 150 11.46 10.78 11.66
CA ILE A 150 12.24 11.59 10.71
C ILE A 150 12.72 12.88 11.35
N LYS A 151 14.01 13.18 11.17
CA LYS A 151 14.68 14.40 11.59
C LYS A 151 15.27 15.16 10.40
N ASP A 152 15.98 14.47 9.50
CA ASP A 152 16.78 15.07 8.44
C ASP A 152 16.15 14.97 7.07
N PHE A 153 15.43 13.86 6.79
CA PHE A 153 14.83 13.56 5.49
C PHE A 153 13.97 14.71 4.96
N LYS A 154 14.19 15.06 3.69
CA LYS A 154 13.38 16.04 2.93
C LYS A 154 12.91 15.42 1.62
N ALA A 155 11.69 15.77 1.24
CA ALA A 155 11.12 15.45 -0.06
C ALA A 155 10.82 16.73 -0.84
N ASN A 156 11.08 16.73 -2.14
CA ASN A 156 10.76 17.89 -2.98
C ASN A 156 9.25 18.09 -3.10
N VAL A 157 8.51 16.99 -3.29
CA VAL A 157 7.07 16.98 -3.42
C VAL A 157 6.48 15.88 -2.55
N SER A 158 5.35 16.15 -1.94
CA SER A 158 4.67 15.15 -1.12
C SER A 158 3.18 15.10 -1.39
N CYS A 159 2.55 13.98 -1.02
CA CYS A 159 1.10 13.93 -0.94
C CYS A 159 0.60 13.26 0.35
N ILE A 160 -0.62 13.64 0.72
CA ILE A 160 -1.41 12.99 1.74
C ILE A 160 -2.77 12.60 1.16
N SER A 161 -2.96 11.27 0.98
CA SER A 161 -4.12 10.74 0.26
C SER A 161 -5.45 10.90 0.99
N ASN A 162 -5.46 10.62 2.27
CA ASN A 162 -6.63 10.74 3.17
C ASN A 162 -6.21 10.49 4.61
N ILE A 163 -7.07 10.84 5.57
CA ILE A 163 -6.88 10.49 6.97
C ILE A 163 -8.19 9.97 7.57
N THR A 164 -8.22 8.69 7.87
CA THR A 164 -9.27 8.02 8.65
C THR A 164 -8.68 7.39 9.90
N ALA A 165 -9.49 7.02 10.88
CA ALA A 165 -9.00 6.43 12.13
C ALA A 165 -8.25 5.12 11.85
N ASP A 166 -7.01 5.03 12.35
CA ASP A 166 -6.15 3.87 12.24
C ASP A 166 -5.07 3.90 13.34
N HIS A 167 -4.48 2.77 13.66
CA HIS A 167 -3.39 2.64 14.66
C HIS A 167 -3.69 3.29 16.01
N LEU A 168 -4.95 3.24 16.48
CA LEU A 168 -5.35 3.86 17.75
C LEU A 168 -4.80 3.12 18.97
N ASP A 169 -4.42 1.86 18.82
CA ASP A 169 -3.64 1.08 19.78
C ASP A 169 -2.33 1.80 20.17
N ARG A 170 -1.62 2.37 19.20
CA ARG A 170 -0.38 3.12 19.42
C ARG A 170 -0.63 4.60 19.71
N TYR A 171 -1.42 5.28 18.90
CA TYR A 171 -1.62 6.74 19.01
C TYR A 171 -2.60 7.15 20.12
N LYS A 172 -3.40 6.23 20.66
CA LYS A 172 -4.43 6.44 21.68
C LYS A 172 -5.61 7.29 21.23
N THR A 173 -5.39 8.29 20.39
CA THR A 173 -6.43 9.19 19.86
C THR A 173 -6.24 9.45 18.37
N PHE A 174 -7.35 9.67 17.66
CA PHE A 174 -7.33 10.10 16.27
C PHE A 174 -6.53 11.39 16.07
N LYS A 175 -6.61 12.33 17.03
CA LYS A 175 -5.87 13.60 16.99
C LYS A 175 -4.34 13.38 16.96
N ASN A 176 -3.83 12.45 17.76
CA ASN A 176 -2.40 12.13 17.77
C ASN A 176 -1.96 11.50 16.44
N TYR A 177 -2.76 10.57 15.88
CA TYR A 177 -2.51 9.99 14.57
C TYR A 177 -2.52 11.04 13.45
N LEU A 178 -3.52 11.95 13.46
CA LEU A 178 -3.58 13.08 12.55
C LEU A 178 -2.32 13.96 12.65
N ASN A 179 -1.94 14.34 13.87
CA ASN A 179 -0.76 15.19 14.09
C ASN A 179 0.53 14.54 13.58
N SER A 180 0.68 13.22 13.73
CA SER A 180 1.81 12.48 13.18
C SER A 180 1.87 12.64 11.65
N LYS A 181 0.77 12.38 10.96
CA LYS A 181 0.71 12.51 9.49
C LYS A 181 0.92 13.94 8.99
N LEU A 182 0.42 14.93 9.73
CA LEU A 182 0.58 16.35 9.38
C LEU A 182 2.04 16.81 9.43
N LYS A 183 2.94 16.08 10.09
CA LYS A 183 4.39 16.37 10.06
C LYS A 183 4.99 16.26 8.66
N ILE A 184 4.27 15.70 7.68
CA ILE A 184 4.66 15.72 6.26
C ILE A 184 4.98 17.15 5.78
N LYS A 185 4.36 18.19 6.38
CA LYS A 185 4.65 19.60 6.10
C LYS A 185 6.11 19.97 6.38
N ASN A 186 6.69 19.38 7.43
CA ASN A 186 8.02 19.74 7.93
C ASN A 186 9.12 19.10 7.08
N ILE A 187 8.77 18.07 6.31
CA ILE A 187 9.68 17.31 5.46
C ILE A 187 9.49 17.61 3.97
N THR A 188 8.53 18.47 3.59
CA THR A 188 8.26 18.84 2.20
C THR A 188 8.82 20.21 1.87
N GLU A 189 9.62 20.31 0.81
CA GLU A 189 10.30 21.55 0.41
C GLU A 189 9.44 22.44 -0.50
N ASN A 190 8.82 21.85 -1.56
CA ASN A 190 8.22 22.66 -2.61
C ASN A 190 6.68 22.60 -2.62
N ARG A 191 6.09 21.40 -2.76
CA ARG A 191 4.65 21.28 -2.99
C ARG A 191 4.03 20.09 -2.26
N ILE A 192 2.85 20.32 -1.70
CA ILE A 192 2.03 19.27 -1.08
C ILE A 192 0.72 19.15 -1.85
N PHE A 193 0.34 17.92 -2.18
CA PHE A 193 -0.98 17.56 -2.67
C PHE A 193 -1.77 16.87 -1.56
N ALA A 194 -3.03 17.22 -1.40
CA ALA A 194 -3.90 16.65 -0.39
C ALA A 194 -5.29 16.35 -0.99
N LEU A 195 -6.00 15.40 -0.41
CA LEU A 195 -7.40 15.18 -0.77
C LEU A 195 -8.25 16.39 -0.27
N ASP A 196 -9.27 16.80 -1.03
CA ASP A 196 -10.24 17.83 -0.63
C ASP A 196 -11.20 17.26 0.42
N GLU A 197 -10.67 17.02 1.59
CA GLU A 197 -11.40 16.61 2.79
C GLU A 197 -11.30 17.72 3.84
N GLU A 198 -12.40 18.00 4.55
CA GLU A 198 -12.50 19.09 5.52
C GLU A 198 -11.32 19.12 6.50
N ILE A 199 -10.93 17.94 7.00
CA ILE A 199 -9.84 17.82 7.97
C ILE A 199 -8.48 18.23 7.37
N LEU A 200 -8.21 17.90 6.11
CA LEU A 200 -6.97 18.25 5.43
C LEU A 200 -6.98 19.72 5.03
N VAL A 201 -8.10 20.21 4.47
CA VAL A 201 -8.28 21.61 4.10
C VAL A 201 -8.10 22.53 5.31
N LYS A 202 -8.70 22.18 6.44
CA LYS A 202 -8.56 22.95 7.70
C LYS A 202 -7.11 23.01 8.19
N ASN A 203 -6.33 21.97 8.01
CA ASN A 203 -4.97 21.87 8.51
C ASN A 203 -3.92 22.42 7.54
N PHE A 204 -4.08 22.28 6.23
CA PHE A 204 -3.12 22.76 5.23
C PHE A 204 -3.46 24.16 4.70
N LYS A 205 -4.73 24.56 4.69
CA LYS A 205 -5.20 25.85 4.14
C LYS A 205 -4.66 26.07 2.71
N SER A 206 -3.98 27.20 2.46
CA SER A 206 -3.33 27.48 1.16
C SER A 206 -1.98 26.76 0.98
N GLY A 207 -1.52 25.98 1.94
CA GLY A 207 -0.23 25.27 1.88
C GLY A 207 -0.26 23.95 1.10
N ALA A 208 -1.40 23.59 0.52
CA ALA A 208 -1.51 22.40 -0.34
C ALA A 208 -2.41 22.68 -1.55
N LYS A 209 -2.21 21.92 -2.63
CA LYS A 209 -3.15 21.82 -3.76
C LYS A 209 -4.06 20.62 -3.54
N TYR A 210 -5.37 20.82 -3.64
CA TYR A 210 -6.36 19.81 -3.25
C TYR A 210 -6.90 19.07 -4.46
N ILE A 211 -7.14 17.77 -4.29
CA ILE A 211 -7.78 16.88 -5.25
C ILE A 211 -9.21 16.62 -4.77
N ASP A 212 -10.19 17.01 -5.56
CA ASP A 212 -11.61 16.72 -5.32
C ASP A 212 -11.93 15.26 -5.68
N PRO A 213 -12.28 14.41 -4.72
CA PRO A 213 -12.60 13.00 -4.98
C PRO A 213 -13.89 12.80 -5.80
N ALA A 214 -14.74 13.82 -5.89
CA ALA A 214 -15.94 13.82 -6.72
C ALA A 214 -15.67 14.31 -8.15
N PHE A 215 -14.47 14.83 -8.44
CA PHE A 215 -14.05 15.34 -9.73
C PHE A 215 -14.92 16.46 -10.32
N THR A 216 -15.57 17.24 -9.46
CA THR A 216 -16.41 18.39 -9.83
C THR A 216 -15.63 19.70 -9.86
N LYS A 217 -14.55 19.80 -9.09
CA LYS A 217 -13.68 20.98 -8.96
C LYS A 217 -12.35 20.76 -9.66
N PHE A 218 -11.40 20.06 -9.01
CA PHE A 218 -10.06 19.79 -9.54
C PHE A 218 -9.51 18.44 -9.06
N PRO A 219 -9.00 17.58 -9.97
CA PRO A 219 -9.20 17.66 -11.43
C PRO A 219 -10.67 17.41 -11.81
N LYS A 220 -11.06 17.75 -13.04
CA LYS A 220 -12.43 17.51 -13.54
C LYS A 220 -12.49 16.25 -14.39
N LEU A 221 -13.51 15.42 -14.15
CA LEU A 221 -13.79 14.27 -15.01
C LEU A 221 -14.97 14.58 -15.93
N SER A 222 -14.79 14.42 -17.23
CA SER A 222 -15.83 14.58 -18.24
C SER A 222 -15.60 13.59 -19.38
N SER A 223 -16.64 12.87 -19.77
CA SER A 223 -16.59 11.92 -20.91
C SER A 223 -15.36 11.01 -20.88
N ASN A 224 -15.12 10.37 -19.72
CA ASN A 224 -13.96 9.47 -19.48
C ASN A 224 -12.57 10.14 -19.63
N THR A 225 -12.50 11.47 -19.61
CA THR A 225 -11.25 12.23 -19.65
C THR A 225 -11.08 13.04 -18.37
N LEU A 226 -9.91 12.92 -17.76
CA LEU A 226 -9.55 13.63 -16.56
C LEU A 226 -8.72 14.86 -16.93
N TYR A 227 -9.25 16.05 -16.62
CA TYR A 227 -8.66 17.35 -16.97
C TYR A 227 -7.98 17.99 -15.76
N PHE A 228 -6.75 18.39 -15.96
CA PHE A 228 -5.94 19.21 -15.04
C PHE A 228 -5.79 20.63 -15.61
N ASP A 229 -5.00 21.49 -14.96
CA ASP A 229 -4.85 22.88 -15.40
C ASP A 229 -4.27 23.00 -16.82
N ASN A 230 -3.19 22.23 -17.11
CA ASN A 230 -2.45 22.33 -18.38
C ASN A 230 -2.44 21.06 -19.21
N PHE A 231 -2.94 19.95 -18.68
CA PHE A 231 -2.92 18.65 -19.35
C PHE A 231 -4.18 17.84 -19.06
N TYR A 232 -4.37 16.78 -19.83
CA TYR A 232 -5.46 15.84 -19.63
C TYR A 232 -5.04 14.40 -19.97
N VAL A 233 -5.81 13.43 -19.46
CA VAL A 233 -5.64 12.01 -19.76
C VAL A 233 -7.00 11.38 -20.08
N ASN A 234 -7.06 10.57 -21.13
CA ASN A 234 -8.20 9.71 -21.42
C ASN A 234 -8.07 8.40 -20.62
N LEU A 235 -9.08 8.04 -19.85
CA LEU A 235 -9.08 6.89 -18.96
C LEU A 235 -9.44 5.55 -19.61
N GLU A 236 -9.71 5.51 -20.92
CA GLU A 236 -10.11 4.28 -21.62
C GLU A 236 -9.11 3.13 -21.44
N LYS A 237 -7.82 3.46 -21.34
CA LYS A 237 -6.75 2.48 -21.15
C LYS A 237 -6.29 2.33 -19.71
N PHE A 238 -6.93 3.02 -18.78
CA PHE A 238 -6.64 2.87 -17.36
C PHE A 238 -7.38 1.67 -16.79
N THR A 239 -6.64 0.63 -16.45
CA THR A 239 -7.20 -0.68 -16.10
C THR A 239 -7.48 -0.89 -14.61
N LEU A 240 -7.03 0.01 -13.74
CA LEU A 240 -7.29 -0.10 -12.31
C LEU A 240 -8.74 0.27 -11.99
N LEU A 241 -9.44 -0.68 -11.40
CA LEU A 241 -10.88 -0.56 -11.13
C LEU A 241 -11.17 0.33 -9.91
N GLY A 242 -12.29 1.04 -9.95
CA GLY A 242 -12.84 1.83 -8.86
C GLY A 242 -12.42 3.30 -8.85
N ALA A 243 -13.37 4.18 -8.46
CA ALA A 243 -13.18 5.64 -8.43
C ALA A 243 -11.99 6.07 -7.55
N HIS A 244 -11.71 5.35 -6.46
CA HIS A 244 -10.54 5.61 -5.62
C HIS A 244 -9.21 5.48 -6.38
N ASN A 245 -9.13 4.64 -7.42
CA ASN A 245 -7.92 4.53 -8.24
C ASN A 245 -7.77 5.69 -9.23
N ILE A 246 -8.86 6.36 -9.62
CA ILE A 246 -8.77 7.62 -10.38
C ILE A 246 -8.21 8.73 -9.47
N VAL A 247 -8.59 8.76 -8.19
CA VAL A 247 -7.99 9.66 -7.19
C VAL A 247 -6.50 9.36 -7.01
N ASN A 248 -6.13 8.09 -6.86
CA ASN A 248 -4.73 7.67 -6.74
C ASN A 248 -3.91 8.07 -7.97
N LEU A 249 -4.47 7.89 -9.18
CA LEU A 249 -3.87 8.32 -10.45
C LEU A 249 -3.67 9.83 -10.49
N SER A 250 -4.67 10.60 -10.01
CA SER A 250 -4.58 12.06 -9.97
C SER A 250 -3.40 12.55 -9.13
N PHE A 251 -3.20 11.94 -7.95
CA PHE A 251 -2.02 12.20 -7.13
C PHE A 251 -0.73 11.87 -7.89
N ALA A 252 -0.66 10.69 -8.50
CA ALA A 252 0.53 10.22 -9.20
C ALA A 252 0.92 11.14 -10.38
N LEU A 253 -0.05 11.55 -11.19
CA LEU A 253 0.15 12.47 -12.30
C LEU A 253 0.62 13.84 -11.82
N LEU A 254 -0.02 14.42 -10.80
CA LEU A 254 0.35 15.74 -10.28
C LEU A 254 1.74 15.76 -9.63
N MET A 255 2.13 14.66 -8.95
CA MET A 255 3.48 14.57 -8.40
C MET A 255 4.52 14.49 -9.52
N ALA A 256 4.29 13.73 -10.58
CA ALA A 256 5.17 13.69 -11.75
C ALA A 256 5.20 15.03 -12.49
N ASP A 257 4.04 15.67 -12.70
CA ASP A 257 3.90 16.99 -13.32
C ASP A 257 4.71 18.07 -12.60
N SER A 258 4.84 17.98 -11.28
CA SER A 258 5.65 18.92 -10.49
C SER A 258 7.12 19.00 -10.91
N PHE A 259 7.63 18.01 -11.61
CA PHE A 259 9.01 17.95 -12.11
C PHE A 259 9.14 18.10 -13.62
N TYR A 260 8.10 17.67 -14.38
CA TYR A 260 8.19 17.51 -15.83
C TYR A 260 7.22 18.40 -16.61
N HIS A 261 6.38 19.18 -15.92
CA HIS A 261 5.50 20.21 -16.50
C HIS A 261 4.71 19.69 -17.69
N PHE A 262 3.69 18.88 -17.41
CA PHE A 262 2.85 18.26 -18.44
C PHE A 262 1.99 19.29 -19.18
N GLU A 263 1.86 19.09 -20.50
CA GLU A 263 1.02 19.92 -21.36
C GLU A 263 0.20 19.04 -22.30
N ASN A 264 -1.05 19.44 -22.56
CA ASN A 264 -1.94 18.78 -23.53
C ASN A 264 -2.27 17.32 -23.16
N ASP A 265 -2.30 16.43 -24.14
CA ASP A 265 -2.61 15.01 -23.97
C ASP A 265 -1.40 14.22 -23.49
N VAL A 266 -1.51 13.69 -22.28
CA VAL A 266 -0.49 12.81 -21.68
C VAL A 266 -1.02 11.39 -21.45
N THR A 267 -2.03 10.96 -22.18
CA THR A 267 -2.66 9.64 -22.07
C THR A 267 -1.66 8.50 -22.20
N TYR A 268 -0.62 8.66 -22.99
CA TYR A 268 0.45 7.66 -23.15
C TYR A 268 1.16 7.32 -21.83
N LEU A 269 1.14 8.21 -20.85
CA LEU A 269 1.77 7.98 -19.54
C LEU A 269 1.01 6.98 -18.68
N ILE A 270 -0.29 6.80 -18.94
CA ILE A 270 -1.12 5.88 -18.16
C ILE A 270 -1.36 4.54 -18.86
N GLU A 271 -0.92 4.41 -20.11
CA GLU A 271 -0.99 3.14 -20.82
C GLU A 271 -0.13 2.10 -20.13
N ASN A 272 -0.68 0.89 -19.96
CA ASN A 272 -0.02 -0.25 -19.32
C ASN A 272 0.34 -0.06 -17.83
N LEU A 273 -0.22 0.93 -17.14
CA LEU A 273 -0.10 1.01 -15.68
C LEU A 273 -0.72 -0.23 -15.05
N LYS A 274 0.03 -0.82 -14.13
CA LYS A 274 -0.40 -2.00 -13.38
C LYS A 274 -0.72 -1.61 -11.95
N GLY A 275 -1.75 -2.24 -11.39
CA GLY A 275 -2.01 -2.20 -9.95
C GLY A 275 -0.92 -2.92 -9.16
N LEU A 276 -0.92 -2.69 -7.85
CA LEU A 276 -0.07 -3.47 -6.97
C LEU A 276 -0.50 -4.94 -7.01
N PRO A 277 0.44 -5.88 -7.10
CA PRO A 277 0.13 -7.29 -7.00
C PRO A 277 -0.71 -7.59 -5.74
N HIS A 278 -1.70 -8.46 -5.89
CA HIS A 278 -2.58 -8.93 -4.82
C HIS A 278 -3.45 -7.86 -4.14
N ARG A 279 -3.64 -6.69 -4.77
CA ARG A 279 -4.53 -5.62 -4.28
C ARG A 279 -5.55 -5.25 -5.35
N CYS A 280 -6.74 -5.85 -5.30
CA CYS A 280 -7.77 -5.77 -6.35
C CYS A 280 -7.16 -5.90 -7.76
N GLU A 281 -6.15 -6.77 -7.88
CA GLU A 281 -5.39 -7.00 -9.10
C GLU A 281 -6.27 -7.72 -10.12
N TYR A 282 -6.45 -7.12 -11.30
CA TYR A 282 -7.06 -7.84 -12.42
C TYR A 282 -6.16 -9.02 -12.82
N VAL A 283 -6.73 -10.23 -12.89
CA VAL A 283 -5.99 -11.43 -13.25
C VAL A 283 -6.30 -11.86 -14.68
N ASP A 284 -7.56 -12.13 -14.99
CA ASP A 284 -8.00 -12.56 -16.32
C ASP A 284 -9.53 -12.37 -16.47
N CYS A 285 -10.02 -12.52 -17.72
CA CYS A 285 -11.43 -12.61 -18.04
C CYS A 285 -11.68 -13.92 -18.80
N ILE A 286 -12.38 -14.85 -18.18
CA ILE A 286 -12.71 -16.18 -18.77
C ILE A 286 -14.23 -16.29 -18.86
N ASP A 287 -14.77 -16.54 -20.06
CA ASP A 287 -16.22 -16.62 -20.32
C ASP A 287 -17.00 -15.41 -19.75
N SER A 288 -16.53 -14.19 -19.99
CA SER A 288 -17.11 -12.94 -19.45
C SER A 288 -17.12 -12.84 -17.92
N LYS A 289 -16.34 -13.64 -17.21
CA LYS A 289 -16.15 -13.58 -15.76
C LYS A 289 -14.79 -13.00 -15.46
N ILE A 290 -14.75 -11.89 -14.73
CA ILE A 290 -13.54 -11.15 -14.41
C ILE A 290 -12.98 -11.64 -13.08
N PHE A 291 -11.77 -12.18 -13.07
CA PHE A 291 -11.08 -12.61 -11.86
C PHE A 291 -10.24 -11.48 -11.28
N VAL A 292 -10.44 -11.22 -9.98
CA VAL A 292 -9.76 -10.17 -9.23
C VAL A 292 -9.07 -10.74 -8.00
N ASN A 293 -7.78 -10.48 -7.87
CA ASN A 293 -6.94 -10.93 -6.77
C ASN A 293 -6.74 -9.81 -5.75
N ASP A 294 -7.34 -9.97 -4.57
CA ASP A 294 -7.11 -9.10 -3.41
C ASP A 294 -6.57 -9.92 -2.21
N SER A 295 -5.64 -10.82 -2.47
CA SER A 295 -5.03 -11.66 -1.42
C SER A 295 -4.41 -10.86 -0.28
N LYS A 296 -4.06 -9.59 -0.49
CA LYS A 296 -3.57 -8.65 0.53
C LYS A 296 -4.68 -8.21 1.51
N GLY A 297 -5.94 -8.42 1.19
CA GLY A 297 -7.10 -8.21 2.06
C GLY A 297 -7.13 -9.24 3.18
N THR A 298 -6.33 -9.04 4.23
CA THR A 298 -6.14 -9.98 5.34
C THR A 298 -7.00 -9.65 6.58
N ASN A 299 -7.93 -8.73 6.45
CA ASN A 299 -8.90 -8.34 7.47
C ASN A 299 -10.24 -7.94 6.82
N VAL A 300 -11.29 -7.88 7.63
CA VAL A 300 -12.67 -7.60 7.20
C VAL A 300 -12.78 -6.22 6.53
N ASP A 301 -12.14 -5.18 7.07
CA ASP A 301 -12.17 -3.83 6.50
C ASP A 301 -11.61 -3.78 5.08
N SER A 302 -10.54 -4.53 4.82
CA SER A 302 -9.96 -4.62 3.46
C SER A 302 -10.95 -5.23 2.48
N THR A 303 -11.64 -6.31 2.87
CA THR A 303 -12.68 -6.95 2.05
C THR A 303 -13.87 -6.02 1.82
N LEU A 304 -14.28 -5.26 2.85
CA LEU A 304 -15.34 -4.26 2.75
C LEU A 304 -14.99 -3.18 1.70
N ILE A 305 -13.76 -2.67 1.73
CA ILE A 305 -13.27 -1.69 0.76
C ILE A 305 -13.21 -2.30 -0.66
N ALA A 306 -12.69 -3.52 -0.78
CA ALA A 306 -12.62 -4.21 -2.06
C ALA A 306 -14.02 -4.41 -2.64
N LEU A 307 -14.97 -4.92 -1.86
CA LEU A 307 -16.34 -5.19 -2.31
C LEU A 307 -17.09 -3.92 -2.71
N LYS A 308 -16.84 -2.77 -2.05
CA LYS A 308 -17.37 -1.47 -2.48
C LYS A 308 -16.96 -1.10 -3.90
N SER A 309 -15.80 -1.55 -4.36
CA SER A 309 -15.20 -1.15 -5.64
C SER A 309 -15.81 -1.85 -6.86
N PHE A 310 -16.60 -2.90 -6.66
CA PHE A 310 -17.18 -3.71 -7.73
C PHE A 310 -18.69 -3.55 -7.82
N ASN A 311 -19.18 -3.55 -9.05
CA ASN A 311 -20.63 -3.60 -9.32
C ASN A 311 -21.14 -5.04 -9.30
N PRO A 312 -22.40 -5.28 -8.89
CA PRO A 312 -23.01 -6.60 -8.96
C PRO A 312 -23.16 -7.08 -10.41
N PRO A 313 -23.18 -8.41 -10.66
CA PRO A 313 -23.06 -9.47 -9.67
C PRO A 313 -21.62 -9.82 -9.29
N VAL A 314 -21.36 -10.11 -8.02
CA VAL A 314 -20.06 -10.53 -7.49
C VAL A 314 -20.15 -11.95 -6.92
N THR A 315 -19.19 -12.80 -7.23
CA THR A 315 -18.89 -14.01 -6.47
C THR A 315 -17.70 -13.73 -5.58
N LEU A 316 -17.91 -13.76 -4.26
CA LEU A 316 -16.88 -13.44 -3.27
C LEU A 316 -16.25 -14.72 -2.73
N ILE A 317 -14.91 -14.83 -2.80
CA ILE A 317 -14.12 -15.87 -2.13
C ILE A 317 -13.57 -15.29 -0.83
N LEU A 318 -14.00 -15.81 0.31
CA LEU A 318 -13.72 -15.33 1.65
C LEU A 318 -13.17 -16.48 2.51
N GLY A 319 -12.15 -16.25 3.35
CA GLY A 319 -11.62 -17.27 4.24
C GLY A 319 -10.10 -17.31 4.32
N GLY A 320 -9.57 -18.32 4.99
CA GLY A 320 -8.17 -18.47 5.38
C GLY A 320 -8.06 -18.72 6.88
N LYS A 321 -7.08 -18.14 7.57
CA LYS A 321 -6.92 -18.22 9.03
C LYS A 321 -7.51 -16.99 9.70
N ASP A 322 -8.58 -17.20 10.46
CA ASP A 322 -9.21 -16.13 11.24
C ASP A 322 -8.29 -15.56 12.33
N LYS A 323 -8.48 -14.29 12.62
CA LYS A 323 -7.80 -13.55 13.71
C LYS A 323 -8.80 -12.92 14.69
N GLY A 324 -10.03 -13.42 14.75
CA GLY A 324 -11.12 -12.85 15.53
C GLY A 324 -11.82 -11.69 14.83
N GLY A 325 -11.97 -11.77 13.50
CA GLY A 325 -12.67 -10.76 12.71
C GLY A 325 -14.18 -10.78 12.94
N ASP A 326 -14.81 -9.61 12.95
CA ASP A 326 -16.27 -9.47 12.90
C ASP A 326 -16.71 -9.31 11.45
N PHE A 327 -17.22 -10.40 10.87
CA PHE A 327 -17.66 -10.42 9.48
C PHE A 327 -19.07 -9.84 9.30
N SER A 328 -19.78 -9.51 10.37
CA SER A 328 -21.11 -8.90 10.31
C SER A 328 -21.12 -7.55 9.57
N ASP A 329 -20.00 -6.83 9.57
CA ASP A 329 -19.81 -5.57 8.83
C ASP A 329 -19.96 -5.75 7.31
N LEU A 330 -19.81 -6.97 6.79
CA LEU A 330 -19.95 -7.27 5.35
C LEU A 330 -21.40 -7.53 4.94
N ILE A 331 -22.32 -7.81 5.86
CA ILE A 331 -23.71 -8.29 5.59
C ILE A 331 -24.42 -7.39 4.58
N GLN A 332 -24.39 -6.08 4.80
CA GLN A 332 -25.08 -5.15 3.93
C GLN A 332 -24.58 -5.24 2.49
N LEU A 333 -23.26 -5.17 2.29
CA LEU A 333 -22.66 -5.22 0.94
C LEU A 333 -22.79 -6.59 0.28
N ILE A 334 -22.75 -7.67 1.07
CA ILE A 334 -23.01 -9.02 0.56
C ILE A 334 -24.43 -9.07 0.00
N ASN A 335 -25.44 -8.61 0.73
CA ASN A 335 -26.82 -8.61 0.26
C ASN A 335 -27.06 -7.70 -0.95
N GLU A 336 -26.31 -6.61 -1.07
CA GLU A 336 -26.41 -5.67 -2.21
C GLU A 336 -25.72 -6.19 -3.47
N LYS A 337 -24.63 -6.95 -3.35
CA LYS A 337 -23.72 -7.19 -4.48
C LYS A 337 -23.35 -8.65 -4.74
N VAL A 338 -23.39 -9.52 -3.72
CA VAL A 338 -22.86 -10.88 -3.82
C VAL A 338 -23.94 -11.87 -4.18
N SER A 339 -23.75 -12.59 -5.29
CA SER A 339 -24.62 -13.69 -5.73
C SER A 339 -24.22 -15.01 -5.09
N ASN A 340 -22.92 -15.27 -4.99
CA ASN A 340 -22.35 -16.47 -4.39
C ASN A 340 -21.22 -16.10 -3.43
N LEU A 341 -21.25 -16.69 -2.25
CA LEU A 341 -20.22 -16.57 -1.23
C LEU A 341 -19.51 -17.92 -1.08
N ILE A 342 -18.25 -17.98 -1.49
CA ILE A 342 -17.43 -19.18 -1.39
C ILE A 342 -16.54 -19.04 -0.17
N LEU A 343 -16.78 -19.85 0.84
CA LEU A 343 -15.99 -19.87 2.07
C LEU A 343 -14.92 -20.96 2.01
N TYR A 344 -13.67 -20.62 2.37
CA TYR A 344 -12.59 -21.61 2.34
C TYR A 344 -11.67 -21.52 3.57
N GLY A 345 -10.87 -22.55 3.76
CA GLY A 345 -9.84 -22.61 4.81
C GLY A 345 -10.40 -22.80 6.22
N SER A 346 -9.55 -22.60 7.21
CA SER A 346 -9.88 -22.88 8.62
C SER A 346 -10.93 -21.92 9.22
N ALA A 347 -11.14 -20.76 8.61
CA ALA A 347 -12.14 -19.78 9.06
C ALA A 347 -13.56 -20.04 8.53
N ALA A 348 -13.76 -20.96 7.59
CA ALA A 348 -15.03 -21.13 6.85
C ALA A 348 -16.24 -21.32 7.77
N ASP A 349 -16.13 -22.15 8.81
CA ASP A 349 -17.24 -22.42 9.74
C ASP A 349 -17.55 -21.21 10.64
N VAL A 350 -16.53 -20.47 11.06
CA VAL A 350 -16.70 -19.24 11.87
C VAL A 350 -17.39 -18.17 11.07
N ILE A 351 -16.98 -17.96 9.82
CA ILE A 351 -17.56 -16.98 8.91
C ILE A 351 -19.01 -17.33 8.59
N GLU A 352 -19.28 -18.61 8.26
CA GLU A 352 -20.66 -19.08 8.02
C GLU A 352 -21.54 -18.83 9.24
N GLY A 353 -21.06 -19.16 10.44
CA GLY A 353 -21.82 -18.95 11.68
C GLY A 353 -22.20 -17.49 11.94
N GLN A 354 -21.40 -16.52 11.46
CA GLN A 354 -21.71 -15.10 11.59
C GLN A 354 -22.63 -14.58 10.48
N LEU A 355 -22.64 -15.19 9.29
CA LEU A 355 -23.28 -14.62 8.11
C LEU A 355 -24.56 -15.35 7.67
N LYS A 356 -24.67 -16.68 7.83
CA LYS A 356 -25.67 -17.52 7.17
C LYS A 356 -27.13 -17.09 7.40
N ASP A 357 -27.44 -16.58 8.59
CA ASP A 357 -28.81 -16.20 8.96
C ASP A 357 -29.16 -14.76 8.51
N PHE A 358 -28.21 -14.03 7.93
CA PHE A 358 -28.32 -12.60 7.61
C PHE A 358 -28.07 -12.27 6.13
N VAL A 359 -27.53 -13.22 5.34
CA VAL A 359 -27.24 -13.00 3.92
C VAL A 359 -28.16 -13.81 3.02
N ASN A 360 -28.52 -13.23 1.87
CA ASN A 360 -29.47 -13.81 0.91
C ASN A 360 -28.78 -14.55 -0.25
N CYS A 361 -27.44 -14.57 -0.28
CA CYS A 361 -26.68 -15.23 -1.34
C CYS A 361 -26.48 -16.73 -1.08
N ASN A 362 -26.11 -17.47 -2.13
CA ASN A 362 -25.73 -18.87 -2.00
C ASN A 362 -24.38 -19.00 -1.30
N ILE A 363 -24.31 -19.78 -0.21
CA ILE A 363 -23.05 -20.03 0.53
C ILE A 363 -22.58 -21.45 0.21
N ILE A 364 -21.32 -21.55 -0.24
CA ILE A 364 -20.66 -22.82 -0.54
C ILE A 364 -19.35 -22.89 0.24
N LYS A 365 -19.08 -24.04 0.87
CA LYS A 365 -17.84 -24.24 1.64
C LYS A 365 -16.92 -25.25 1.00
N THR A 366 -15.63 -24.98 1.10
CA THR A 366 -14.56 -25.92 0.77
C THR A 366 -13.35 -25.68 1.69
N PHE A 367 -12.39 -26.59 1.70
CA PHE A 367 -11.18 -26.39 2.48
C PHE A 367 -10.07 -25.72 1.66
N HIS A 368 -9.81 -26.17 0.44
CA HIS A 368 -8.68 -25.69 -0.34
C HIS A 368 -9.03 -24.49 -1.22
N LEU A 369 -8.12 -23.51 -1.32
CA LEU A 369 -8.27 -22.36 -2.21
C LEU A 369 -8.47 -22.78 -3.67
N LYS A 370 -7.79 -23.85 -4.12
CA LYS A 370 -7.94 -24.38 -5.49
C LYS A 370 -9.38 -24.72 -5.81
N ASP A 371 -10.06 -25.40 -4.89
CA ASP A 371 -11.46 -25.81 -5.06
C ASP A 371 -12.39 -24.60 -4.97
N ALA A 372 -12.08 -23.63 -4.10
CA ALA A 372 -12.82 -22.38 -3.99
C ALA A 372 -12.80 -21.59 -5.33
N VAL A 373 -11.66 -21.53 -6.00
CA VAL A 373 -11.54 -20.85 -7.30
C VAL A 373 -12.36 -21.58 -8.38
N LYS A 374 -12.33 -22.92 -8.41
CA LYS A 374 -13.15 -23.73 -9.35
C LYS A 374 -14.63 -23.55 -9.11
N LEU A 375 -15.07 -23.62 -7.84
CA LEU A 375 -16.47 -23.42 -7.45
C LEU A 375 -16.92 -21.98 -7.79
N ALA A 376 -16.10 -20.98 -7.50
CA ALA A 376 -16.41 -19.61 -7.87
C ALA A 376 -16.61 -19.46 -9.39
N PHE A 377 -15.80 -20.13 -10.21
CA PHE A 377 -15.96 -20.12 -11.67
C PHE A 377 -17.24 -20.82 -12.11
N SER A 378 -17.55 -22.01 -11.58
CA SER A 378 -18.76 -22.78 -11.97
C SER A 378 -20.05 -22.09 -11.57
N GLU A 379 -20.11 -21.52 -10.38
CA GLU A 379 -21.31 -20.92 -9.81
C GLU A 379 -21.56 -19.48 -10.27
N SER A 380 -20.54 -18.79 -10.80
CA SER A 380 -20.68 -17.42 -11.30
C SER A 380 -21.48 -17.36 -12.58
N GLY A 381 -22.39 -16.42 -12.66
CA GLY A 381 -23.07 -16.05 -13.90
C GLY A 381 -22.17 -15.31 -14.89
N ASN A 382 -22.65 -15.11 -16.11
CA ASN A 382 -21.96 -14.28 -17.11
C ASN A 382 -21.90 -12.82 -16.64
N ASN A 383 -20.88 -12.09 -17.10
CA ASN A 383 -20.64 -10.68 -16.78
C ASN A 383 -20.51 -10.42 -15.27
N SER A 384 -19.93 -11.34 -14.53
CA SER A 384 -19.71 -11.26 -13.09
C SER A 384 -18.25 -11.00 -12.73
N HIS A 385 -18.03 -10.45 -11.52
CA HIS A 385 -16.71 -10.37 -10.92
C HIS A 385 -16.51 -11.55 -9.96
N ILE A 386 -15.42 -12.28 -10.08
CA ILE A 386 -14.95 -13.26 -9.10
C ILE A 386 -13.88 -12.57 -8.26
N LEU A 387 -14.29 -12.08 -7.10
CA LEU A 387 -13.44 -11.33 -6.18
C LEU A 387 -12.84 -12.26 -5.13
N PHE A 388 -11.54 -12.46 -5.18
CA PHE A 388 -10.78 -13.09 -4.12
C PHE A 388 -10.30 -12.04 -3.13
N SER A 389 -11.06 -11.78 -2.06
CA SER A 389 -10.70 -10.88 -0.96
C SER A 389 -10.94 -11.58 0.37
N PRO A 390 -9.91 -12.27 0.88
CA PRO A 390 -10.11 -13.33 1.89
C PRO A 390 -10.56 -12.83 3.26
N GLY A 391 -10.31 -11.58 3.66
CA GLY A 391 -10.65 -11.06 4.99
C GLY A 391 -9.89 -11.72 6.15
N CYS A 392 -9.04 -12.69 5.84
CA CYS A 392 -8.30 -13.55 6.79
C CYS A 392 -6.82 -13.62 6.44
N ALA A 393 -5.99 -13.99 7.43
CA ALA A 393 -4.60 -14.32 7.17
C ALA A 393 -4.45 -15.58 6.28
N SER A 394 -3.27 -15.77 5.70
CA SER A 394 -2.99 -16.86 4.76
C SER A 394 -2.37 -18.11 5.40
N PHE A 395 -2.01 -18.04 6.69
CA PHE A 395 -1.12 -18.99 7.37
C PHE A 395 -1.70 -20.38 7.64
N ASP A 396 -2.94 -20.65 7.22
CA ASP A 396 -3.53 -22.00 7.26
C ASP A 396 -3.07 -22.86 6.07
N GLN A 397 -2.79 -22.26 4.90
CA GLN A 397 -2.41 -22.98 3.69
C GLN A 397 -1.15 -22.43 3.01
N PHE A 398 -0.71 -21.21 3.33
CA PHE A 398 0.36 -20.49 2.64
C PHE A 398 1.29 -19.79 3.63
N LYS A 399 2.54 -19.54 3.22
CA LYS A 399 3.55 -18.85 4.07
C LYS A 399 3.23 -17.38 4.29
N ASN A 400 2.62 -16.72 3.31
CA ASN A 400 2.26 -15.31 3.31
C ASN A 400 1.14 -15.03 2.32
N PHE A 401 0.64 -13.80 2.27
CA PHE A 401 -0.42 -13.42 1.35
C PHE A 401 0.06 -13.32 -0.10
N GLU A 402 1.33 -13.06 -0.33
CA GLU A 402 1.94 -13.03 -1.65
C GLU A 402 1.88 -14.43 -2.29
N GLU A 403 2.37 -15.43 -1.58
CA GLU A 403 2.29 -16.83 -2.05
C GLU A 403 0.85 -17.25 -2.34
N ARG A 404 -0.08 -16.93 -1.43
CA ARG A 404 -1.51 -17.18 -1.60
C ARG A 404 -2.07 -16.53 -2.87
N GLY A 405 -1.68 -15.30 -3.14
CA GLY A 405 -2.10 -14.57 -4.33
C GLY A 405 -1.50 -15.11 -5.63
N GLU A 406 -0.25 -15.59 -5.62
CA GLU A 406 0.34 -16.27 -6.76
C GLU A 406 -0.36 -17.60 -7.06
N TYR A 407 -0.69 -18.40 -6.03
CA TYR A 407 -1.47 -19.61 -6.22
C TYR A 407 -2.88 -19.32 -6.76
N PHE A 408 -3.54 -18.26 -6.31
CA PHE A 408 -4.83 -17.85 -6.89
C PHE A 408 -4.69 -17.60 -8.41
N LYS A 409 -3.68 -16.82 -8.82
CA LYS A 409 -3.41 -16.57 -10.26
C LYS A 409 -3.11 -17.86 -11.04
N ALA A 410 -2.33 -18.77 -10.45
CA ALA A 410 -2.04 -20.06 -11.06
C ALA A 410 -3.31 -20.90 -11.26
N TYR A 411 -4.21 -20.93 -10.27
CA TYR A 411 -5.47 -21.69 -10.39
C TYR A 411 -6.43 -21.10 -11.41
N VAL A 412 -6.44 -19.76 -11.55
CA VAL A 412 -7.19 -19.09 -12.63
C VAL A 412 -6.62 -19.47 -14.00
N ASN A 413 -5.30 -19.53 -14.14
CA ASN A 413 -4.66 -19.95 -15.38
C ASN A 413 -4.95 -21.42 -15.73
N GLU A 414 -4.97 -22.32 -14.74
CA GLU A 414 -5.38 -23.72 -14.95
C GLU A 414 -6.80 -23.81 -15.53
N ILE A 415 -7.76 -23.00 -15.02
CA ILE A 415 -9.12 -22.95 -15.56
C ILE A 415 -9.10 -22.51 -17.03
N LYS A 416 -8.32 -21.49 -17.34
CA LYS A 416 -8.15 -20.97 -18.70
C LYS A 416 -7.61 -22.03 -19.64
N GLU A 417 -6.54 -22.72 -19.25
CA GLU A 417 -5.92 -23.77 -20.04
C GLU A 417 -6.89 -24.94 -20.32
N ILE A 418 -7.60 -25.43 -19.29
CA ILE A 418 -8.60 -26.50 -19.45
C ILE A 418 -9.72 -26.07 -20.42
N LYS A 419 -10.18 -24.83 -20.30
CA LYS A 419 -11.29 -24.31 -21.11
C LYS A 419 -10.92 -24.12 -22.58
N TYR A 420 -9.69 -23.69 -22.86
CA TYR A 420 -9.23 -23.37 -24.22
C TYR A 420 -8.39 -24.47 -24.87
N ALA A 421 -7.90 -25.48 -24.12
CA ALA A 421 -7.25 -26.65 -24.67
C ALA A 421 -8.21 -27.58 -25.48
N ASN A 422 -9.52 -27.42 -25.27
CA ASN A 422 -10.58 -28.19 -25.92
C ASN A 422 -11.24 -27.43 -27.11
N ARG A 423 -10.66 -26.31 -27.53
CA ARG A 423 -11.06 -25.55 -28.71
C ARG A 423 -9.99 -25.69 -29.81
#